data_92f27f28e12d79337fc1d28f9b397eed
#
_entry.id   92f27f28e12d79337fc1d28f9b397eed
#
_cell.length_a   1.000
_cell.length_b   1.000
_cell.length_c   1.000
_cell.angle_alpha   90.00
_cell.angle_beta   90.00
_cell.angle_gamma   90.00
#
_symmetry.space_group_name_H-M   'P 1'
#
loop_
_entity.id
_entity.type
_entity.pdbx_description
1 polymer ?
#
loop_
_entity_poly.entity_id
_entity_poly.type
_entity_poly.pdbx_seq_one_letter_code
_entity_poly.pdbx_strand_id
1 'polypeptide(L)'
;MLDKLSHFFLRRRNWTLPYALFLLIFAIVPLLLIVLYAFTDADGAFTFANFRKFMMHPEAMNTFIYSIGIALITTLTCLLLGYPAAYILSQKQFNTSQTMVVLFILPMWVNILIRTLATVALFDFLNLPLGEGALVFGMVYNFLPFMIYPIYNLSLIHISEPT
;
A
#
# COMPACT_ATOMS: atom_id res chain seq x y z
N MET A 1 5.96 44.07 19.17
CA MET A 1 6.62 42.78 18.87
C MET A 1 5.64 41.60 18.97
N LEU A 2 4.78 41.56 19.98
CA LEU A 2 3.74 40.52 20.19
C LEU A 2 2.66 40.51 19.12
N ASP A 3 2.27 41.66 18.55
CA ASP A 3 1.25 41.78 17.50
C ASP A 3 1.67 41.15 16.16
N LYS A 4 2.94 41.25 15.79
CA LYS A 4 3.47 40.58 14.58
C LYS A 4 3.50 39.07 14.71
N LEU A 5 3.72 38.56 15.91
CA LEU A 5 3.69 37.12 16.19
C LEU A 5 2.25 36.58 16.15
N SER A 6 1.27 37.32 16.67
CA SER A 6 -0.14 36.93 16.62
C SER A 6 -0.67 36.86 15.19
N HIS A 7 -0.34 37.84 14.33
CA HIS A 7 -0.67 37.81 12.91
C HIS A 7 0.04 36.71 12.14
N PHE A 8 1.25 36.30 12.55
CA PHE A 8 1.96 35.19 11.95
C PHE A 8 1.26 33.85 12.24
N PHE A 9 0.81 33.63 13.48
CA PHE A 9 0.09 32.42 13.87
C PHE A 9 -1.34 32.35 13.34
N LEU A 10 -2.02 33.48 13.12
CA LEU A 10 -3.39 33.52 12.60
C LEU A 10 -3.53 33.24 11.09
N ARG A 11 -2.44 33.27 10.34
CA ARG A 11 -2.48 32.87 8.93
C ARG A 11 -2.52 31.34 8.79
N ARG A 12 -3.59 30.77 8.24
CA ARG A 12 -3.74 29.32 7.98
C ARG A 12 -2.50 28.70 7.30
N ARG A 13 -1.81 29.45 6.46
CA ARG A 13 -0.58 29.05 5.77
C ARG A 13 0.59 28.76 6.71
N ASN A 14 0.64 29.39 7.89
CA ASN A 14 1.74 29.23 8.81
C ASN A 14 1.60 27.96 9.68
N TRP A 15 0.39 27.44 9.83
CA TRP A 15 0.14 26.13 10.49
C TRP A 15 0.60 24.96 9.64
N THR A 16 0.81 25.15 8.33
CA THR A 16 1.39 24.12 7.47
C THR A 16 2.90 23.97 7.66
N LEU A 17 3.60 24.98 8.21
CA LEU A 17 5.05 24.96 8.42
C LEU A 17 5.51 23.83 9.38
N PRO A 18 4.95 23.68 10.60
CA PRO A 18 5.36 22.60 11.49
C PRO A 18 5.06 21.23 10.91
N TYR A 19 3.93 21.07 10.19
CA TYR A 19 3.60 19.84 9.49
C TYR A 19 4.56 19.55 8.32
N ALA A 20 4.88 20.56 7.52
CA ALA A 20 5.84 20.42 6.43
C ALA A 20 7.24 20.09 6.95
N LEU A 21 7.67 20.70 8.05
CA LEU A 21 8.94 20.41 8.70
C LEU A 21 8.98 18.97 9.23
N PHE A 22 7.91 18.51 9.85
CA PHE A 22 7.76 17.12 10.30
C PHE A 22 7.90 16.14 9.13
N LEU A 23 7.17 16.37 8.03
CA LEU A 23 7.27 15.52 6.83
C LEU A 23 8.67 15.55 6.22
N LEU A 24 9.31 16.72 6.18
CA LEU A 24 10.67 16.85 5.65
C LEU A 24 11.66 16.04 6.49
N ILE A 25 11.62 16.16 7.82
CA ILE A 25 12.55 15.46 8.71
C ILE A 25 12.26 13.96 8.73
N PHE A 26 11.01 13.54 8.88
CA PHE A 26 10.67 12.13 9.12
C PHE A 26 10.39 11.32 7.84
N ALA A 27 10.10 11.96 6.71
CA ALA A 27 9.89 11.27 5.45
C ALA A 27 11.03 11.52 4.46
N ILE A 28 11.40 12.78 4.21
CA ILE A 28 12.37 13.10 3.15
C ILE A 28 13.80 12.78 3.59
N VAL A 29 14.20 13.14 4.82
CA VAL A 29 15.58 12.89 5.29
C VAL A 29 15.93 11.40 5.29
N PRO A 30 15.11 10.47 5.81
CA PRO A 30 15.40 9.04 5.72
C PRO A 30 15.51 8.53 4.27
N LEU A 31 14.66 9.01 3.36
CA LEU A 31 14.75 8.64 1.95
C LEU A 31 16.05 9.14 1.31
N LEU A 32 16.47 10.37 1.61
CA LEU A 32 17.74 10.90 1.15
C LEU A 32 18.92 10.10 1.72
N LEU A 33 18.87 9.69 2.99
CA LEU A 33 19.89 8.85 3.59
C LEU A 33 20.00 7.49 2.88
N ILE A 34 18.86 6.86 2.55
CA ILE A 34 18.87 5.60 1.78
C ILE A 34 19.55 5.82 0.43
N VAL A 35 19.24 6.89 -0.28
CA VAL A 35 19.87 7.22 -1.57
C VAL A 35 21.37 7.47 -1.38
N LEU A 36 21.76 8.23 -0.38
CA LEU A 36 23.17 8.49 -0.08
C LEU A 36 23.91 7.18 0.20
N TYR A 37 23.40 6.32 1.08
CA TYR A 37 24.05 5.03 1.39
C TYR A 37 24.04 4.07 0.21
N ALA A 38 23.06 4.12 -0.70
CA ALA A 38 23.06 3.32 -1.91
C ALA A 38 24.24 3.65 -2.84
N PHE A 39 24.65 4.93 -2.86
CA PHE A 39 25.75 5.43 -3.71
C PHE A 39 27.06 5.70 -2.97
N THR A 40 27.18 5.27 -1.70
CA THR A 40 28.38 5.54 -0.88
C THR A 40 28.94 4.23 -0.35
N ASP A 41 30.28 4.10 -0.36
CA ASP A 41 31.01 2.98 0.25
C ASP A 41 31.27 3.26 1.75
N ALA A 42 31.84 2.28 2.45
CA ALA A 42 32.19 2.37 3.87
C ALA A 42 33.11 3.56 4.21
N ASP A 43 33.93 3.97 3.24
CA ASP A 43 34.86 5.11 3.36
C ASP A 43 34.22 6.46 2.98
N GLY A 44 32.92 6.51 2.68
CA GLY A 44 32.23 7.73 2.30
C GLY A 44 32.42 8.16 0.84
N ALA A 45 33.12 7.36 0.02
CA ALA A 45 33.36 7.66 -1.39
C ALA A 45 32.15 7.29 -2.24
N PHE A 46 31.85 8.10 -3.27
CA PHE A 46 30.79 7.82 -4.23
C PHE A 46 31.13 6.57 -5.05
N THR A 47 30.23 5.58 -5.06
CA THR A 47 30.44 4.30 -5.74
C THR A 47 29.15 3.65 -6.20
N PHE A 48 29.21 2.89 -7.28
CA PHE A 48 28.16 1.97 -7.75
C PHE A 48 28.36 0.52 -7.26
N ALA A 49 29.33 0.29 -6.38
CA ALA A 49 29.68 -1.05 -5.92
C ALA A 49 28.49 -1.78 -5.24
N ASN A 50 27.61 -1.05 -4.54
CA ASN A 50 26.46 -1.62 -3.88
C ASN A 50 25.45 -2.19 -4.90
N PHE A 51 25.21 -1.49 -5.99
CA PHE A 51 24.34 -1.99 -7.08
C PHE A 51 24.98 -3.19 -7.78
N ARG A 52 26.29 -3.15 -8.03
CA ARG A 52 27.02 -4.27 -8.61
C ARG A 52 26.99 -5.49 -7.69
N LYS A 53 27.21 -5.33 -6.39
CA LYS A 53 27.07 -6.41 -5.41
C LYS A 53 25.67 -7.03 -5.43
N PHE A 54 24.63 -6.20 -5.44
CA PHE A 54 23.26 -6.68 -5.52
C PHE A 54 22.99 -7.50 -6.79
N MET A 55 23.41 -7.00 -7.96
CA MET A 55 23.22 -7.69 -9.23
C MET A 55 24.05 -8.96 -9.37
N MET A 56 25.22 -9.03 -8.74
CA MET A 56 26.09 -10.19 -8.76
C MET A 56 25.76 -11.24 -7.71
N HIS A 57 24.89 -10.92 -6.74
CA HIS A 57 24.42 -11.88 -5.73
C HIS A 57 23.22 -12.68 -6.28
N PRO A 58 23.39 -13.96 -6.63
CA PRO A 58 22.33 -14.76 -7.26
C PRO A 58 21.08 -14.88 -6.37
N GLU A 59 21.28 -15.03 -5.07
CA GLU A 59 20.18 -15.17 -4.09
C GLU A 59 19.33 -13.88 -4.01
N ALA A 60 19.98 -12.71 -3.97
CA ALA A 60 19.29 -11.42 -3.94
C ALA A 60 18.50 -11.18 -5.22
N MET A 61 19.09 -11.49 -6.37
CA MET A 61 18.42 -11.33 -7.66
C MET A 61 17.26 -12.31 -7.84
N ASN A 62 17.44 -13.56 -7.45
CA ASN A 62 16.36 -14.56 -7.50
C ASN A 62 15.20 -14.16 -6.60
N THR A 63 15.47 -13.71 -5.37
CA THR A 63 14.44 -13.22 -4.44
C THR A 63 13.71 -12.01 -5.01
N PHE A 64 14.42 -11.09 -5.65
CA PHE A 64 13.85 -9.89 -6.28
C PHE A 64 12.90 -10.27 -7.43
N ILE A 65 13.36 -11.14 -8.35
CA ILE A 65 12.55 -11.61 -9.49
C ILE A 65 11.30 -12.38 -8.98
N TYR A 66 11.51 -13.27 -8.00
CA TYR A 66 10.43 -14.02 -7.37
C TYR A 66 9.37 -13.08 -6.75
N SER A 67 9.82 -12.06 -6.02
CA SER A 67 8.91 -11.08 -5.41
C SER A 67 8.10 -10.31 -6.44
N ILE A 68 8.70 -9.91 -7.57
CA ILE A 68 7.98 -9.28 -8.69
C ILE A 68 6.95 -10.26 -9.28
N GLY A 69 7.32 -11.53 -9.48
CA GLY A 69 6.41 -12.55 -9.99
C GLY A 69 5.17 -12.73 -9.10
N ILE A 70 5.40 -12.91 -7.79
CA ILE A 70 4.31 -13.03 -6.80
C ILE A 70 3.44 -11.76 -6.77
N ALA A 71 4.06 -10.56 -6.82
CA ALA A 71 3.33 -9.30 -6.84
C ALA A 71 2.44 -9.17 -8.08
N LEU A 72 2.93 -9.57 -9.26
CA LEU A 72 2.15 -9.56 -10.51
C LEU A 72 0.96 -10.53 -10.42
N ILE A 73 1.19 -11.76 -9.99
CA ILE A 73 0.12 -12.76 -9.82
C ILE A 73 -0.94 -12.24 -8.85
N THR A 74 -0.51 -11.71 -7.71
CA THR A 74 -1.42 -11.14 -6.70
C THR A 74 -2.23 -9.98 -7.26
N THR A 75 -1.58 -9.05 -7.97
CA THR A 75 -2.23 -7.87 -8.56
C THR A 75 -3.25 -8.27 -9.61
N LEU A 76 -2.90 -9.19 -10.52
CA LEU A 76 -3.81 -9.69 -11.53
C LEU A 76 -5.02 -10.40 -10.91
N THR A 77 -4.79 -11.21 -9.89
CA THR A 77 -5.86 -11.90 -9.15
C THR A 77 -6.77 -10.89 -8.42
N CYS A 78 -6.19 -9.89 -7.76
CA CYS A 78 -6.96 -8.81 -7.12
C CYS A 78 -7.77 -8.01 -8.14
N LEU A 79 -7.23 -7.74 -9.33
CA LEU A 79 -7.95 -7.03 -10.37
C LEU A 79 -9.10 -7.88 -10.93
N LEU A 80 -8.83 -9.17 -11.20
CA LEU A 80 -9.82 -10.11 -11.73
C LEU A 80 -11.03 -10.29 -10.78
N LEU A 81 -10.78 -10.33 -9.48
CA LEU A 81 -11.82 -10.45 -8.45
C LEU A 81 -12.41 -9.09 -8.06
N GLY A 82 -11.56 -8.07 -7.96
CA GLY A 82 -11.92 -6.74 -7.48
C GLY A 82 -12.77 -5.96 -8.48
N TYR A 83 -12.49 -6.07 -9.77
CA TYR A 83 -13.25 -5.35 -10.80
C TYR A 83 -14.74 -5.76 -10.85
N PRO A 84 -15.08 -7.06 -10.98
CA PRO A 84 -16.48 -7.49 -10.94
C PRO A 84 -17.17 -7.16 -9.61
N ALA A 85 -16.46 -7.33 -8.48
CA ALA A 85 -17.02 -7.00 -7.17
C ALA A 85 -17.33 -5.49 -7.06
N ALA A 86 -16.40 -4.63 -7.45
CA ALA A 86 -16.60 -3.18 -7.45
C ALA A 86 -17.75 -2.76 -8.39
N TYR A 87 -17.83 -3.37 -9.58
CA TYR A 87 -18.90 -3.11 -10.53
C TYR A 87 -20.28 -3.49 -9.96
N ILE A 88 -20.42 -4.67 -9.37
CA ILE A 88 -21.66 -5.10 -8.73
C ILE A 88 -22.03 -4.16 -7.58
N LEU A 89 -21.07 -3.79 -6.74
CA LEU A 89 -21.28 -2.88 -5.61
C LEU A 89 -21.67 -1.46 -6.05
N SER A 90 -21.28 -1.01 -7.24
CA SER A 90 -21.62 0.31 -7.76
C SER A 90 -23.07 0.39 -8.26
N GLN A 91 -23.72 -0.74 -8.56
CA GLN A 91 -25.08 -0.77 -9.02
C GLN A 91 -26.09 -0.57 -7.88
N LYS A 92 -26.92 0.45 -7.98
CA LYS A 92 -27.97 0.78 -6.97
C LYS A 92 -28.93 -0.38 -6.69
N GLN A 93 -29.12 -1.27 -7.65
CA GLN A 93 -29.97 -2.44 -7.52
C GLN A 93 -29.47 -3.43 -6.45
N PHE A 94 -28.16 -3.58 -6.32
CA PHE A 94 -27.53 -4.52 -5.37
C PHE A 94 -27.05 -3.86 -4.08
N ASN A 95 -26.85 -2.55 -4.08
CA ASN A 95 -26.29 -1.82 -2.94
C ASN A 95 -27.12 -0.58 -2.58
N THR A 96 -28.36 -0.81 -2.17
CA THR A 96 -29.32 0.26 -1.83
C THR A 96 -28.87 1.13 -0.65
N SER A 97 -28.13 0.56 0.31
CA SER A 97 -27.75 1.24 1.57
C SER A 97 -26.26 1.44 1.78
N GLN A 98 -25.42 1.23 0.76
CA GLN A 98 -23.95 1.29 0.85
C GLN A 98 -23.34 0.38 1.94
N THR A 99 -24.15 -0.43 2.62
CA THR A 99 -23.72 -1.31 3.71
C THR A 99 -22.73 -2.36 3.23
N MET A 100 -22.93 -2.88 2.00
CA MET A 100 -22.03 -3.87 1.42
C MET A 100 -20.62 -3.30 1.21
N VAL A 101 -20.51 -2.02 0.79
CA VAL A 101 -19.22 -1.35 0.62
C VAL A 101 -18.51 -1.22 1.96
N VAL A 102 -19.24 -0.85 3.02
CA VAL A 102 -18.66 -0.76 4.37
C VAL A 102 -18.14 -2.11 4.83
N LEU A 103 -18.87 -3.21 4.58
CA LEU A 103 -18.41 -4.57 4.92
C LEU A 103 -17.10 -4.94 4.21
N PHE A 104 -16.90 -4.52 2.95
CA PHE A 104 -15.65 -4.73 2.23
C PHE A 104 -14.50 -3.84 2.74
N ILE A 105 -14.81 -2.66 3.28
CA ILE A 105 -13.81 -1.74 3.82
C ILE A 105 -13.41 -2.11 5.25
N LEU A 106 -14.31 -2.70 6.05
CA LEU A 106 -14.05 -3.09 7.44
C LEU A 106 -12.74 -3.87 7.63
N PRO A 107 -12.39 -4.86 6.79
CA PRO A 107 -11.12 -5.57 6.92
C PRO A 107 -9.89 -4.67 6.80
N MET A 108 -9.97 -3.52 6.11
CA MET A 108 -8.85 -2.58 5.99
C MET A 108 -8.46 -1.94 7.34
N TRP A 109 -9.39 -1.88 8.29
CA TRP A 109 -9.18 -1.29 9.62
C TRP A 109 -8.51 -2.27 10.58
N VAL A 110 -8.55 -3.57 10.27
CA VAL A 110 -7.87 -4.59 11.04
C VAL A 110 -6.39 -4.61 10.68
N ASN A 111 -5.53 -4.66 11.70
CA ASN A 111 -4.09 -4.71 11.50
C ASN A 111 -3.69 -5.89 10.60
N ILE A 112 -2.84 -5.62 9.61
CA ILE A 112 -2.40 -6.61 8.62
C ILE A 112 -1.73 -7.84 9.26
N LEU A 113 -0.98 -7.64 10.37
CA LEU A 113 -0.33 -8.75 11.09
C LEU A 113 -1.35 -9.70 11.68
N ILE A 114 -2.42 -9.18 12.31
CA ILE A 114 -3.48 -10.01 12.89
C ILE A 114 -4.19 -10.79 11.79
N ARG A 115 -4.48 -10.16 10.65
CA ARG A 115 -5.11 -10.85 9.50
C ARG A 115 -4.21 -11.93 8.92
N THR A 116 -2.92 -11.67 8.82
CA THR A 116 -1.94 -12.64 8.33
C THR A 116 -1.84 -13.83 9.28
N LEU A 117 -1.71 -13.59 10.59
CA LEU A 117 -1.68 -14.65 11.60
C LEU A 117 -2.97 -15.48 11.60
N ALA A 118 -4.14 -14.84 11.48
CA ALA A 118 -5.42 -15.52 11.38
C ALA A 118 -5.50 -16.40 10.12
N THR A 119 -4.96 -15.92 8.98
CA THR A 119 -4.90 -16.69 7.74
C THR A 119 -3.99 -17.93 7.90
N VAL A 120 -2.81 -17.75 8.50
CA VAL A 120 -1.89 -18.88 8.80
C VAL A 120 -2.56 -19.89 9.72
N ALA A 121 -3.19 -19.45 10.81
CA ALA A 121 -3.90 -20.32 11.74
C ALA A 121 -5.07 -21.07 11.07
N LEU A 122 -5.77 -20.43 10.14
CA LEU A 122 -6.84 -21.06 9.35
C LEU A 122 -6.28 -22.16 8.44
N PHE A 123 -5.16 -21.92 7.77
CA PHE A 123 -4.51 -22.91 6.90
C PHE A 123 -4.00 -24.11 7.72
N ASP A 124 -3.42 -23.84 8.88
CA ASP A 124 -2.97 -24.89 9.81
C ASP A 124 -4.15 -25.73 10.32
N PHE A 125 -5.23 -25.07 10.75
CA PHE A 125 -6.46 -25.75 11.21
C PHE A 125 -7.08 -26.65 10.12
N LEU A 126 -7.03 -26.20 8.85
CA LEU A 126 -7.55 -26.96 7.71
C LEU A 126 -6.54 -27.98 7.17
N ASN A 127 -5.36 -28.12 7.77
CA ASN A 127 -4.25 -28.96 7.30
C ASN A 127 -3.86 -28.65 5.85
N LEU A 128 -3.93 -27.37 5.44
CA LEU A 128 -3.50 -26.91 4.12
C LEU A 128 -2.01 -26.55 4.14
N PRO A 129 -1.25 -26.85 3.06
CA PRO A 129 0.18 -26.54 3.04
C PRO A 129 0.43 -25.04 3.00
N LEU A 130 1.36 -24.56 3.86
CA LEU A 130 1.84 -23.18 3.87
C LEU A 130 2.93 -23.01 2.79
N GLY A 131 2.51 -22.95 1.53
CA GLY A 131 3.38 -22.76 0.37
C GLY A 131 3.09 -21.45 -0.37
N GLU A 132 3.55 -21.37 -1.62
CA GLU A 132 3.36 -20.19 -2.49
C GLU A 132 1.88 -19.85 -2.71
N GLY A 133 1.01 -20.88 -2.81
CA GLY A 133 -0.43 -20.69 -2.93
C GLY A 133 -1.04 -20.01 -1.70
N ALA A 134 -0.61 -20.41 -0.48
CA ALA A 134 -1.03 -19.78 0.76
C ALA A 134 -0.54 -18.34 0.85
N LEU A 135 0.67 -18.06 0.37
CA LEU A 135 1.24 -16.71 0.30
C LEU A 135 0.40 -15.81 -0.61
N VAL A 136 0.13 -16.26 -1.84
CA VAL A 136 -0.70 -15.50 -2.81
C VAL A 136 -2.10 -15.29 -2.25
N PHE A 137 -2.73 -16.32 -1.66
CA PHE A 137 -4.04 -16.20 -1.03
C PHE A 137 -4.04 -15.14 0.08
N GLY A 138 -3.07 -15.18 0.99
CA GLY A 138 -2.93 -14.20 2.07
C GLY A 138 -2.72 -12.78 1.54
N MET A 139 -1.91 -12.62 0.49
CA MET A 139 -1.71 -11.32 -0.16
C MET A 139 -2.99 -10.83 -0.83
N VAL A 140 -3.69 -11.68 -1.59
CA VAL A 140 -4.97 -11.32 -2.21
C VAL A 140 -5.99 -10.92 -1.14
N TYR A 141 -6.15 -11.72 -0.09
CA TYR A 141 -7.05 -11.39 1.03
C TYR A 141 -6.71 -10.03 1.68
N ASN A 142 -5.43 -9.73 1.82
CA ASN A 142 -5.00 -8.47 2.41
C ASN A 142 -5.20 -7.26 1.48
N PHE A 143 -4.96 -7.41 0.17
CA PHE A 143 -4.95 -6.28 -0.77
C PHE A 143 -6.23 -6.12 -1.58
N LEU A 144 -7.11 -7.13 -1.64
CA LEU A 144 -8.37 -7.07 -2.38
C LEU A 144 -9.26 -5.87 -1.99
N PRO A 145 -9.48 -5.53 -0.70
CA PRO A 145 -10.27 -4.36 -0.33
C PRO A 145 -9.67 -3.04 -0.84
N PHE A 146 -8.33 -2.93 -0.87
CA PHE A 146 -7.63 -1.76 -1.40
C PHE A 146 -7.77 -1.61 -2.91
N MET A 147 -8.04 -2.70 -3.64
CA MET A 147 -8.36 -2.68 -5.07
C MET A 147 -9.82 -2.34 -5.32
N ILE A 148 -10.76 -2.93 -4.57
CA ILE A 148 -12.20 -2.74 -4.74
C ILE A 148 -12.60 -1.29 -4.50
N TYR A 149 -12.11 -0.66 -3.44
CA TYR A 149 -12.55 0.67 -3.03
C TYR A 149 -12.30 1.77 -4.06
N PRO A 150 -11.10 1.93 -4.65
CA PRO A 150 -10.87 2.91 -5.71
C PRO A 150 -11.71 2.64 -6.98
N ILE A 151 -11.82 1.38 -7.39
CA ILE A 151 -12.60 1.02 -8.59
C ILE A 151 -14.08 1.32 -8.38
N TYR A 152 -14.62 1.01 -7.19
CA TYR A 152 -15.97 1.36 -6.80
C TYR A 152 -16.22 2.87 -6.89
N ASN A 153 -15.32 3.70 -6.34
CA ASN A 153 -15.46 5.15 -6.40
C ASN A 153 -15.43 5.68 -7.84
N LEU A 154 -14.53 5.14 -8.69
CA LEU A 154 -14.48 5.51 -10.11
C LEU A 154 -15.77 5.10 -10.85
N SER A 155 -16.31 3.91 -10.56
CA SER A 155 -17.56 3.44 -11.15
C SER A 155 -18.74 4.34 -10.78
N LEU A 156 -18.79 4.84 -9.53
CA LEU A 156 -19.84 5.78 -9.09
C LEU A 156 -19.77 7.11 -9.85
N ILE A 157 -18.58 7.64 -10.10
CA ILE A 157 -18.41 8.90 -10.84
C ILE A 157 -18.96 8.74 -12.26
N HIS A 158 -18.64 7.66 -12.96
CA HIS A 158 -19.12 7.41 -14.32
C HIS A 158 -20.63 7.13 -14.41
N ILE A 159 -21.23 6.55 -13.37
CA ILE A 159 -22.69 6.30 -13.31
C ILE A 159 -23.47 7.58 -12.95
N SER A 160 -22.85 8.51 -12.23
CA SER A 160 -23.48 9.73 -11.76
C SER A 160 -23.36 10.93 -12.70
N GLU A 161 -22.49 10.86 -13.72
CA GLU A 161 -22.44 11.87 -14.78
C GLU A 161 -23.51 11.56 -15.83
N PRO A 162 -24.62 12.34 -15.91
CA PRO A 162 -25.55 12.24 -17.03
C PRO A 162 -24.84 12.77 -18.28
N THR A 163 -24.64 11.91 -19.28
CA THR A 163 -24.32 12.33 -20.64
C THR A 163 -25.40 13.20 -21.23
#